data_822438f13540379c4257383d97f985f4
#
_entry.id   822438f13540379c4257383d97f985f4
#
_cell.length_a   1.000
_cell.length_b   1.000
_cell.length_c   1.000
_cell.angle_alpha   90.00
_cell.angle_beta   90.00
_cell.angle_gamma   90.00
#
_symmetry.space_group_name_H-M   'P 1'
#
loop_
_entity.id
_entity.type
_entity.pdbx_description
1 polymer ?
#
loop_
_entity_poly.entity_id
_entity_poly.type
_entity_poly.pdbx_seq_one_letter_code
_entity_poly.pdbx_strand_id
1 'polypeptide(L)'
;MKIAMLSTGEEVLHGDIVDTNAAWLSSLFYQHGFGLTKRSTVGDKQSSLIEEFLMLSFNNDVVIVNGGLGPTTDDMSAAAAAKAAECKLVLFKEWLEQLESMYARRGIPMPDSNLKQAMLPETAEILDNPIGTACGFKMLINDAIFYFTPGVPSEFKLMAETQILPDLRRVFPDVKGSCCSRIYTFGLSESGISDKLDQLKLPQGYELGYRSYLPFIEVKLFGPADQLEQRLKLMQLINKHLESNTVSIDLPMVEHVGQLLADKDLTLSVSEKSSAGYLTYWLNSDENAEKQLGHGWVLAGRNQTVNHEGDPLAATFALAGATREKCATDLAIVTGQVEGGIFSVALSTPSGEWGASYKLAKKYQRDDQVKVISTAALDLLRRYLERKPMFAHYAFLEKVKEMHIPNSAL
;
A
#
# COMPACT_ATOMS: atom_id res chain seq x y z
N MET A 1 7.00 23.30 13.19
CA MET A 1 6.17 22.33 13.93
C MET A 1 6.78 20.95 13.79
N LYS A 2 6.95 20.25 14.90
CA LYS A 2 7.51 18.89 14.95
C LYS A 2 6.41 17.96 15.51
N ILE A 3 6.13 16.87 14.81
CA ILE A 3 5.13 15.90 15.22
C ILE A 3 5.80 14.53 15.37
N ALA A 4 5.58 13.90 16.52
CA ALA A 4 6.03 12.52 16.74
C ALA A 4 4.83 11.56 16.83
N MET A 5 5.07 10.30 16.50
CA MET A 5 4.17 9.20 16.80
C MET A 5 4.88 8.19 17.70
N LEU A 6 4.18 7.74 18.73
CA LEU A 6 4.59 6.68 19.61
C LEU A 6 3.59 5.53 19.54
N SER A 7 4.07 4.36 19.19
CA SER A 7 3.30 3.11 19.24
C SER A 7 3.67 2.34 20.52
N THR A 8 2.67 1.93 21.29
CA THR A 8 2.86 1.15 22.52
C THR A 8 2.43 -0.30 22.31
N GLY A 9 3.07 -1.24 22.96
CA GLY A 9 2.78 -2.66 22.90
C GLY A 9 4.04 -3.50 22.78
N GLU A 10 4.17 -4.53 23.59
CA GLU A 10 5.30 -5.48 23.51
C GLU A 10 5.28 -6.24 22.18
N GLU A 11 4.10 -6.56 21.61
CA GLU A 11 3.93 -7.23 20.33
C GLU A 11 4.41 -6.38 19.13
N VAL A 12 4.29 -5.05 19.25
CA VAL A 12 4.84 -4.12 18.25
C VAL A 12 6.35 -4.00 18.41
N LEU A 13 6.80 -3.88 19.68
CA LEU A 13 8.22 -3.71 20.00
C LEU A 13 9.04 -4.94 19.60
N HIS A 14 8.50 -6.16 19.82
CA HIS A 14 9.17 -7.41 19.49
C HIS A 14 8.98 -7.84 18.03
N GLY A 15 8.10 -7.14 17.27
CA GLY A 15 7.88 -7.41 15.86
C GLY A 15 6.92 -8.57 15.57
N ASP A 16 6.11 -8.98 16.54
CA ASP A 16 5.07 -10.01 16.35
C ASP A 16 3.99 -9.48 15.39
N ILE A 17 3.73 -8.17 15.43
CA ILE A 17 2.86 -7.48 14.48
C ILE A 17 3.57 -6.30 13.82
N VAL A 18 3.20 -6.04 12.56
CA VAL A 18 3.70 -4.86 11.83
C VAL A 18 2.87 -3.63 12.23
N ASP A 19 3.54 -2.55 12.61
CA ASP A 19 2.90 -1.26 12.91
C ASP A 19 2.31 -0.60 11.65
N THR A 20 1.13 -1.05 11.27
CA THR A 20 0.40 -0.50 10.12
C THR A 20 -0.24 0.85 10.43
N ASN A 21 -0.56 1.14 11.71
CA ASN A 21 -1.13 2.39 12.15
C ASN A 21 -0.15 3.55 11.93
N ALA A 22 1.10 3.39 12.33
CA ALA A 22 2.11 4.42 12.11
C ALA A 22 2.42 4.66 10.64
N ALA A 23 2.41 3.63 9.81
CA ALA A 23 2.58 3.78 8.36
C ALA A 23 1.42 4.57 7.74
N TRP A 24 0.19 4.24 8.13
CA TRP A 24 -1.01 4.91 7.65
C TRP A 24 -1.08 6.37 8.11
N LEU A 25 -0.83 6.65 9.41
CA LEU A 25 -0.83 8.02 9.95
C LEU A 25 0.23 8.88 9.28
N SER A 26 1.43 8.34 9.04
CA SER A 26 2.51 9.05 8.33
C SER A 26 2.04 9.52 6.96
N SER A 27 1.31 8.67 6.22
CA SER A 27 0.77 9.01 4.91
C SER A 27 -0.33 10.06 4.99
N LEU A 28 -1.31 9.87 5.90
CA LEU A 28 -2.41 10.81 6.12
C LEU A 28 -1.88 12.20 6.50
N PHE A 29 -1.03 12.25 7.50
CA PHE A 29 -0.50 13.51 8.01
C PHE A 29 0.37 14.23 6.98
N TYR A 30 1.17 13.50 6.22
CA TYR A 30 1.95 14.07 5.15
C TYR A 30 1.08 14.77 4.10
N GLN A 31 -0.01 14.12 3.66
CA GLN A 31 -0.96 14.68 2.70
C GLN A 31 -1.62 15.98 3.19
N HIS A 32 -1.74 16.11 4.51
CA HIS A 32 -2.33 17.29 5.14
C HIS A 32 -1.32 18.33 5.62
N GLY A 33 -0.02 18.15 5.32
CA GLY A 33 1.05 19.06 5.71
C GLY A 33 1.58 18.88 7.13
N PHE A 34 1.08 17.88 7.86
CA PHE A 34 1.48 17.53 9.22
C PHE A 34 2.51 16.40 9.29
N GLY A 35 3.46 16.36 8.36
CA GLY A 35 4.42 15.25 8.26
C GLY A 35 5.11 14.91 9.58
N LEU A 36 5.14 13.62 9.93
CA LEU A 36 5.83 13.14 11.12
C LEU A 36 7.33 13.38 11.03
N THR A 37 7.92 13.88 12.09
CA THR A 37 9.37 14.09 12.22
C THR A 37 10.07 12.98 13.00
N LYS A 38 9.30 12.22 13.79
CA LYS A 38 9.83 11.10 14.59
C LYS A 38 8.77 10.01 14.73
N ARG A 39 9.21 8.75 14.79
CA ARG A 39 8.42 7.58 15.19
C ARG A 39 9.19 6.82 16.25
N SER A 40 8.51 6.42 17.31
CA SER A 40 9.06 5.62 18.42
C SER A 40 8.15 4.42 18.68
N THR A 41 8.73 3.36 19.24
CA THR A 41 7.97 2.21 19.76
C THR A 41 8.49 1.87 21.15
N VAL A 42 7.59 1.69 22.11
CA VAL A 42 7.91 1.34 23.50
C VAL A 42 6.98 0.23 23.96
N GLY A 43 7.48 -0.71 24.76
CA GLY A 43 6.68 -1.73 25.41
C GLY A 43 5.81 -1.18 26.55
N ASP A 44 5.02 -2.04 27.19
CA ASP A 44 3.95 -1.67 28.13
C ASP A 44 4.43 -1.38 29.57
N LYS A 45 5.74 -1.22 29.78
CA LYS A 45 6.28 -0.86 31.10
C LYS A 45 6.03 0.62 31.39
N GLN A 46 5.32 0.89 32.50
CA GLN A 46 4.95 2.24 32.90
C GLN A 46 6.14 3.21 32.97
N SER A 47 7.30 2.77 33.52
CA SER A 47 8.50 3.60 33.60
C SER A 47 9.04 4.00 32.23
N SER A 48 9.04 3.07 31.27
CA SER A 48 9.50 3.34 29.90
C SER A 48 8.57 4.27 29.15
N LEU A 49 7.24 4.13 29.36
CA LEU A 49 6.23 5.04 28.80
C LEU A 49 6.40 6.46 29.35
N ILE A 50 6.58 6.62 30.66
CA ILE A 50 6.79 7.95 31.28
C ILE A 50 8.08 8.61 30.73
N GLU A 51 9.17 7.89 30.67
CA GLU A 51 10.42 8.38 30.12
C GLU A 51 10.27 8.84 28.66
N GLU A 52 9.63 8.03 27.81
CA GLU A 52 9.43 8.39 26.41
C GLU A 52 8.44 9.57 26.26
N PHE A 53 7.37 9.65 27.05
CA PHE A 53 6.46 10.80 27.01
C PHE A 53 7.21 12.10 27.35
N LEU A 54 8.03 12.11 28.39
CA LEU A 54 8.85 13.26 28.76
C LEU A 54 9.86 13.62 27.67
N MET A 55 10.56 12.61 27.13
CA MET A 55 11.52 12.84 26.03
C MET A 55 10.84 13.42 24.78
N LEU A 56 9.65 12.92 24.43
CA LEU A 56 8.89 13.40 23.27
C LEU A 56 8.34 14.82 23.52
N SER A 57 7.87 15.13 24.74
CA SER A 57 7.32 16.44 25.08
C SER A 57 8.33 17.59 24.96
N PHE A 58 9.61 17.35 25.27
CA PHE A 58 10.65 18.36 25.12
C PHE A 58 11.10 18.61 23.67
N ASN A 59 10.84 17.67 22.77
CA ASN A 59 11.41 17.71 21.42
C ASN A 59 10.37 17.93 20.32
N ASN A 60 9.07 17.85 20.63
CA ASN A 60 8.00 17.92 19.64
C ASN A 60 6.88 18.87 20.14
N ASP A 61 6.16 19.45 19.19
CA ASP A 61 4.99 20.29 19.47
C ASP A 61 3.73 19.43 19.63
N VAL A 62 3.69 18.28 18.95
CA VAL A 62 2.56 17.34 18.96
C VAL A 62 3.07 15.90 19.04
N VAL A 63 2.41 15.08 19.84
CA VAL A 63 2.69 13.64 19.96
C VAL A 63 1.38 12.84 19.81
N ILE A 64 1.38 11.88 18.90
CA ILE A 64 0.28 10.92 18.75
C ILE A 64 0.71 9.60 19.41
N VAL A 65 0.01 9.18 20.45
CA VAL A 65 0.25 7.92 21.14
C VAL A 65 -0.82 6.93 20.70
N ASN A 66 -0.40 5.76 20.24
CA ASN A 66 -1.29 4.71 19.74
C ASN A 66 -1.10 3.42 20.53
N GLY A 67 -2.13 3.02 21.30
CA GLY A 67 -2.17 1.80 22.11
C GLY A 67 -2.20 2.05 23.61
N GLY A 68 -2.36 0.97 24.38
CA GLY A 68 -2.34 0.97 25.85
C GLY A 68 -3.53 1.63 26.55
N LEU A 69 -4.72 1.68 25.88
CA LEU A 69 -5.98 2.23 26.42
C LEU A 69 -7.05 1.15 26.66
N GLY A 70 -6.72 -0.10 26.53
CA GLY A 70 -7.62 -1.22 26.80
C GLY A 70 -7.88 -1.44 28.29
N PRO A 71 -8.69 -2.48 28.63
CA PRO A 71 -9.07 -2.78 30.00
C PRO A 71 -8.07 -3.70 30.74
N THR A 72 -7.01 -4.15 30.08
CA THR A 72 -6.08 -5.13 30.64
C THR A 72 -5.01 -4.47 31.53
N THR A 73 -4.26 -5.27 32.28
CA THR A 73 -3.29 -4.74 33.27
C THR A 73 -2.09 -4.08 32.62
N ASP A 74 -1.74 -4.49 31.43
CA ASP A 74 -0.68 -3.96 30.57
C ASP A 74 -1.06 -2.67 29.84
N ASP A 75 -2.34 -2.32 29.74
CA ASP A 75 -2.78 -1.02 29.20
C ASP A 75 -2.44 0.13 30.15
N MET A 76 -1.26 0.70 30.02
CA MET A 76 -0.69 1.66 30.97
C MET A 76 -0.62 3.10 30.49
N SER A 77 -1.08 3.41 29.26
CA SER A 77 -0.89 4.74 28.63
C SER A 77 -1.52 5.87 29.43
N ALA A 78 -2.76 5.72 29.92
CA ALA A 78 -3.43 6.77 30.71
C ALA A 78 -2.75 7.01 32.08
N ALA A 79 -2.35 5.93 32.76
CA ALA A 79 -1.66 6.04 34.04
C ALA A 79 -0.24 6.60 33.92
N ALA A 80 0.47 6.26 32.84
CA ALA A 80 1.78 6.82 32.54
C ALA A 80 1.69 8.31 32.15
N ALA A 81 0.67 8.69 31.36
CA ALA A 81 0.41 10.08 31.00
C ALA A 81 0.11 10.97 32.21
N ALA A 82 -0.74 10.50 33.14
CA ALA A 82 -1.02 11.23 34.38
C ALA A 82 0.24 11.47 35.22
N LYS A 83 1.12 10.46 35.32
CA LYS A 83 2.41 10.58 36.00
C LYS A 83 3.39 11.53 35.30
N ALA A 84 3.48 11.45 33.97
CA ALA A 84 4.35 12.32 33.19
C ALA A 84 3.91 13.80 33.28
N ALA A 85 2.61 14.05 33.39
CA ALA A 85 2.03 15.38 33.58
C ALA A 85 1.90 15.81 35.04
N GLU A 86 2.38 15.00 35.99
CA GLU A 86 2.26 15.25 37.45
C GLU A 86 0.84 15.52 37.92
N CYS A 87 -0.16 14.89 37.31
CA CYS A 87 -1.56 15.03 37.63
C CYS A 87 -2.19 13.72 38.11
N LYS A 88 -3.43 13.80 38.64
CA LYS A 88 -4.15 12.62 39.15
C LYS A 88 -4.83 11.87 38.02
N LEU A 89 -4.97 10.55 38.20
CA LEU A 89 -5.88 9.73 37.44
C LEU A 89 -7.27 9.78 38.11
N VAL A 90 -8.29 10.19 37.38
CA VAL A 90 -9.66 10.40 37.93
C VAL A 90 -10.70 9.69 37.06
N LEU A 91 -11.86 9.39 37.67
CA LEU A 91 -12.97 8.77 36.95
C LEU A 91 -13.74 9.82 36.13
N PHE A 92 -13.75 9.63 34.80
CA PHE A 92 -14.57 10.41 33.88
C PHE A 92 -15.97 9.79 33.80
N LYS A 93 -16.92 10.32 34.56
CA LYS A 93 -18.30 9.80 34.65
C LYS A 93 -19.01 9.82 33.31
N GLU A 94 -18.78 10.84 32.53
CA GLU A 94 -19.31 10.97 31.16
C GLU A 94 -18.94 9.78 30.27
N TRP A 95 -17.68 9.34 30.29
CA TRP A 95 -17.27 8.18 29.53
C TRP A 95 -17.79 6.87 30.15
N LEU A 96 -17.85 6.78 31.48
CA LEU A 96 -18.41 5.62 32.15
C LEU A 96 -19.86 5.38 31.73
N GLU A 97 -20.70 6.44 31.73
CA GLU A 97 -22.09 6.37 31.28
C GLU A 97 -22.21 5.90 29.82
N GLN A 98 -21.31 6.36 28.96
CA GLN A 98 -21.25 5.88 27.56
C GLN A 98 -20.87 4.39 27.48
N LEU A 99 -19.88 3.94 28.25
CA LEU A 99 -19.49 2.53 28.32
C LEU A 99 -20.66 1.65 28.79
N GLU A 100 -21.29 2.00 29.88
CA GLU A 100 -22.46 1.29 30.42
C GLU A 100 -23.59 1.20 29.39
N SER A 101 -23.86 2.31 28.68
CA SER A 101 -24.83 2.34 27.59
C SER A 101 -24.45 1.43 26.41
N MET A 102 -23.17 1.38 26.05
CA MET A 102 -22.68 0.47 24.98
C MET A 102 -22.89 -1.01 25.35
N TYR A 103 -22.58 -1.39 26.57
CA TYR A 103 -22.78 -2.74 27.09
C TYR A 103 -24.25 -3.09 27.21
N ALA A 104 -25.08 -2.16 27.72
CA ALA A 104 -26.53 -2.33 27.82
C ALA A 104 -27.19 -2.57 26.44
N ARG A 105 -26.76 -1.82 25.41
CA ARG A 105 -27.25 -2.02 24.02
C ARG A 105 -26.88 -3.41 23.46
N ARG A 106 -25.79 -4.01 23.93
CA ARG A 106 -25.37 -5.36 23.55
C ARG A 106 -26.06 -6.45 24.40
N GLY A 107 -26.84 -6.08 25.42
CA GLY A 107 -27.51 -7.01 26.31
C GLY A 107 -26.57 -7.80 27.24
N ILE A 108 -25.38 -7.29 27.50
CA ILE A 108 -24.38 -7.92 28.39
C ILE A 108 -23.94 -6.96 29.49
N PRO A 109 -23.68 -7.45 30.71
CA PRO A 109 -23.14 -6.61 31.79
C PRO A 109 -21.71 -6.12 31.42
N MET A 110 -21.41 -4.87 31.83
CA MET A 110 -20.06 -4.35 31.69
C MET A 110 -19.13 -5.04 32.70
N PRO A 111 -18.01 -5.64 32.24
CA PRO A 111 -17.00 -6.20 33.14
C PRO A 111 -16.35 -5.10 34.00
N ASP A 112 -16.02 -5.40 35.27
CA ASP A 112 -15.37 -4.46 36.19
C ASP A 112 -14.04 -3.91 35.65
N SER A 113 -13.30 -4.72 34.90
CA SER A 113 -12.03 -4.33 34.25
C SER A 113 -12.20 -3.12 33.29
N ASN A 114 -13.38 -2.94 32.68
CA ASN A 114 -13.64 -1.85 31.78
C ASN A 114 -13.78 -0.48 32.51
N LEU A 115 -13.95 -0.46 33.82
CA LEU A 115 -13.91 0.77 34.61
C LEU A 115 -12.57 1.52 34.41
N LYS A 116 -11.49 0.78 34.23
CA LYS A 116 -10.17 1.32 33.92
C LYS A 116 -10.16 2.23 32.68
N GLN A 117 -10.98 1.94 31.68
CA GLN A 117 -11.08 2.74 30.45
C GLN A 117 -11.76 4.13 30.67
N ALA A 118 -12.44 4.32 31.78
CA ALA A 118 -12.97 5.61 32.23
C ALA A 118 -12.03 6.34 33.20
N MET A 119 -10.89 5.76 33.57
CA MET A 119 -9.88 6.39 34.44
C MET A 119 -8.87 7.13 33.58
N LEU A 120 -8.98 8.46 33.52
CA LEU A 120 -8.13 9.32 32.68
C LEU A 120 -7.38 10.35 33.51
N PRO A 121 -6.30 10.97 32.99
CA PRO A 121 -5.66 12.13 33.64
C PRO A 121 -6.67 13.26 33.86
N GLU A 122 -6.61 13.92 35.01
CA GLU A 122 -7.62 14.96 35.39
C GLU A 122 -7.66 16.16 34.42
N THR A 123 -6.60 16.38 33.67
CA THR A 123 -6.49 17.46 32.67
C THR A 123 -6.82 16.98 31.24
N ALA A 124 -7.29 15.74 31.07
CA ALA A 124 -7.59 15.16 29.78
C ALA A 124 -8.90 15.73 29.20
N GLU A 125 -8.91 15.95 27.90
CA GLU A 125 -10.10 16.19 27.09
C GLU A 125 -10.43 14.89 26.35
N ILE A 126 -11.65 14.36 26.45
CA ILE A 126 -12.08 13.13 25.80
C ILE A 126 -12.04 13.31 24.28
N LEU A 127 -11.50 12.31 23.57
CA LEU A 127 -11.67 12.09 22.15
C LEU A 127 -12.62 10.90 21.97
N ASP A 128 -13.79 11.15 21.40
CA ASP A 128 -14.86 10.15 21.25
C ASP A 128 -14.43 8.97 20.37
N ASN A 129 -14.85 7.76 20.76
CA ASN A 129 -14.67 6.55 20.00
C ASN A 129 -16.02 5.86 19.78
N PRO A 130 -16.72 6.15 18.67
CA PRO A 130 -18.07 5.63 18.45
C PRO A 130 -18.16 4.14 18.17
N ILE A 131 -17.03 3.47 17.89
CA ILE A 131 -16.99 2.07 17.49
C ILE A 131 -16.31 1.13 18.50
N GLY A 132 -15.54 1.68 19.45
CA GLY A 132 -14.82 0.91 20.47
C GLY A 132 -15.17 1.32 21.89
N THR A 133 -14.67 0.56 22.88
CA THR A 133 -14.90 0.82 24.30
C THR A 133 -13.85 1.72 24.95
N ALA A 134 -12.68 1.85 24.38
CA ALA A 134 -11.65 2.77 24.86
C ALA A 134 -11.81 4.12 24.17
N CYS A 135 -12.09 5.19 24.93
CA CYS A 135 -11.95 6.53 24.37
C CYS A 135 -10.48 6.87 24.12
N GLY A 136 -10.26 7.81 23.23
CA GLY A 136 -9.00 8.54 23.25
C GLY A 136 -9.10 9.75 24.18
N PHE A 137 -7.98 10.41 24.34
CA PHE A 137 -7.96 11.69 25.05
C PHE A 137 -6.82 12.57 24.56
N LYS A 138 -6.99 13.88 24.74
CA LYS A 138 -5.99 14.90 24.48
C LYS A 138 -5.58 15.54 25.80
N MET A 139 -4.29 15.84 25.97
CA MET A 139 -3.79 16.60 27.11
C MET A 139 -2.45 17.28 26.76
N LEU A 140 -2.00 18.17 27.64
CA LEU A 140 -0.65 18.72 27.58
C LEU A 140 0.29 17.91 28.49
N ILE A 141 1.47 17.61 28.00
CA ILE A 141 2.60 17.18 28.83
C ILE A 141 3.74 18.18 28.53
N ASN A 142 4.15 18.94 29.52
CA ASN A 142 4.90 20.18 29.33
C ASN A 142 4.15 21.10 28.33
N ASP A 143 4.82 21.57 27.27
CA ASP A 143 4.21 22.44 26.26
C ASP A 143 3.71 21.65 25.01
N ALA A 144 3.87 20.32 24.97
CA ALA A 144 3.48 19.50 23.84
C ALA A 144 2.04 18.99 23.96
N ILE A 145 1.31 19.00 22.84
CA ILE A 145 -0.04 18.44 22.75
C ILE A 145 0.06 16.94 22.53
N PHE A 146 -0.47 16.14 23.41
CA PHE A 146 -0.55 14.68 23.27
C PHE A 146 -1.98 14.26 22.92
N TYR A 147 -2.10 13.40 21.91
CA TYR A 147 -3.32 12.69 21.55
C TYR A 147 -3.10 11.21 21.79
N PHE A 148 -3.91 10.62 22.67
CA PHE A 148 -3.87 9.20 22.99
C PHE A 148 -5.03 8.50 22.29
N THR A 149 -4.76 7.37 21.65
CA THR A 149 -5.71 6.63 20.82
C THR A 149 -5.62 5.13 21.09
N PRO A 150 -6.71 4.36 20.89
CA PRO A 150 -6.68 2.91 20.92
C PRO A 150 -5.74 2.34 19.85
N GLY A 151 -5.21 1.12 20.09
CA GLY A 151 -4.36 0.39 19.13
C GLY A 151 -5.11 -0.24 17.94
N VAL A 152 -6.44 -0.47 18.07
CA VAL A 152 -7.26 -1.10 17.02
C VAL A 152 -7.29 -0.21 15.77
N PRO A 153 -6.87 -0.74 14.58
CA PRO A 153 -6.68 0.10 13.39
C PRO A 153 -7.92 0.86 12.93
N SER A 154 -9.11 0.26 12.99
CA SER A 154 -10.36 0.91 12.58
C SER A 154 -10.74 2.08 13.50
N GLU A 155 -10.54 1.92 14.81
CA GLU A 155 -10.80 2.94 15.82
C GLU A 155 -9.81 4.09 15.66
N PHE A 156 -8.53 3.78 15.61
CA PHE A 156 -7.43 4.73 15.43
C PHE A 156 -7.63 5.61 14.18
N LYS A 157 -7.91 4.99 13.05
CA LYS A 157 -8.10 5.70 11.78
C LYS A 157 -9.28 6.66 11.83
N LEU A 158 -10.43 6.19 12.33
CA LEU A 158 -11.62 7.01 12.48
C LEU A 158 -11.35 8.24 13.37
N MET A 159 -10.72 8.04 14.52
CA MET A 159 -10.40 9.14 15.46
C MET A 159 -9.38 10.11 14.86
N ALA A 160 -8.37 9.62 14.17
CA ALA A 160 -7.37 10.45 13.52
C ALA A 160 -7.99 11.36 12.44
N GLU A 161 -8.88 10.81 11.61
CA GLU A 161 -9.54 11.56 10.52
C GLU A 161 -10.59 12.54 11.02
N THR A 162 -11.41 12.13 12.00
CA THR A 162 -12.60 12.90 12.40
C THR A 162 -12.35 13.87 13.56
N GLN A 163 -11.29 13.66 14.34
CA GLN A 163 -11.04 14.49 15.54
C GLN A 163 -9.63 15.07 15.55
N ILE A 164 -8.57 14.24 15.43
CA ILE A 164 -7.19 14.73 15.58
C ILE A 164 -6.82 15.67 14.43
N LEU A 165 -7.05 15.26 13.18
CA LEU A 165 -6.72 16.08 12.03
C LEU A 165 -7.48 17.40 11.96
N PRO A 166 -8.82 17.47 12.24
CA PRO A 166 -9.54 18.72 12.36
C PRO A 166 -9.01 19.62 13.48
N ASP A 167 -8.66 19.05 14.65
CA ASP A 167 -8.11 19.82 15.76
C ASP A 167 -6.71 20.39 15.42
N LEU A 168 -5.84 19.62 14.79
CA LEU A 168 -4.54 20.09 14.31
C LEU A 168 -4.68 21.24 13.31
N ARG A 169 -5.65 21.19 12.39
CA ARG A 169 -5.93 22.29 11.46
C ARG A 169 -6.42 23.55 12.19
N ARG A 170 -7.18 23.39 13.27
CA ARG A 170 -7.62 24.50 14.11
C ARG A 170 -6.48 25.13 14.90
N VAL A 171 -5.56 24.31 15.43
CA VAL A 171 -4.40 24.77 16.21
C VAL A 171 -3.31 25.36 15.32
N PHE A 172 -3.12 24.80 14.12
CA PHE A 172 -2.08 25.19 13.18
C PHE A 172 -2.67 25.56 11.80
N PRO A 173 -3.41 26.68 11.68
CA PRO A 173 -4.18 27.02 10.49
C PRO A 173 -3.30 27.34 9.25
N ASP A 174 -2.05 27.72 9.45
CA ASP A 174 -1.14 28.12 8.36
C ASP A 174 -0.45 26.94 7.68
N VAL A 175 -0.66 25.72 8.18
CA VAL A 175 -0.06 24.51 7.60
C VAL A 175 -0.73 24.17 6.27
N LYS A 176 0.08 24.14 5.21
CA LYS A 176 -0.38 23.77 3.87
C LYS A 176 -0.14 22.29 3.60
N GLY A 177 -1.11 21.69 2.95
CA GLY A 177 -1.03 20.28 2.54
C GLY A 177 0.10 20.04 1.53
N SER A 178 0.66 18.84 1.60
CA SER A 178 1.61 18.30 0.64
C SER A 178 0.94 17.22 -0.19
N CYS A 179 1.36 17.07 -1.43
CA CYS A 179 0.86 16.04 -2.32
C CYS A 179 2.01 15.18 -2.83
N CYS A 180 1.74 13.91 -3.04
CA CYS A 180 2.68 12.97 -3.62
C CYS A 180 2.05 12.34 -4.85
N SER A 181 2.57 12.66 -6.04
CA SER A 181 2.23 11.95 -7.28
C SER A 181 3.26 10.86 -7.55
N ARG A 182 2.81 9.74 -8.14
CA ARG A 182 3.64 8.55 -8.33
C ARG A 182 3.66 8.11 -9.79
N ILE A 183 4.84 7.74 -10.26
CA ILE A 183 5.01 6.98 -11.51
C ILE A 183 5.49 5.59 -11.14
N TYR A 184 4.72 4.59 -11.53
CA TYR A 184 5.10 3.20 -11.36
C TYR A 184 5.89 2.75 -12.59
N THR A 185 7.09 2.23 -12.38
CA THR A 185 7.94 1.75 -13.47
C THR A 185 8.22 0.26 -13.32
N PHE A 186 8.34 -0.43 -14.46
CA PHE A 186 8.74 -1.83 -14.53
C PHE A 186 9.90 -2.00 -15.50
N GLY A 187 10.91 -2.75 -15.07
CA GLY A 187 12.05 -3.07 -15.94
C GLY A 187 13.19 -2.05 -15.91
N LEU A 188 13.20 -1.11 -14.98
CA LEU A 188 14.33 -0.20 -14.72
C LEU A 188 15.08 -0.61 -13.44
N SER A 189 16.33 -0.17 -13.33
CA SER A 189 17.07 -0.15 -12.07
C SER A 189 16.94 1.22 -11.41
N GLU A 190 17.13 1.28 -10.09
CA GLU A 190 17.10 2.56 -9.35
C GLU A 190 18.18 3.53 -9.86
N SER A 191 19.40 3.03 -10.09
CA SER A 191 20.47 3.82 -10.71
C SER A 191 20.12 4.31 -12.11
N GLY A 192 19.50 3.45 -12.94
CA GLY A 192 19.08 3.85 -14.28
C GLY A 192 17.94 4.88 -14.30
N ILE A 193 17.14 4.97 -13.24
CA ILE A 193 16.15 6.05 -13.05
C ILE A 193 16.85 7.32 -12.59
N SER A 194 17.73 7.23 -11.58
CA SER A 194 18.51 8.36 -11.05
C SER A 194 19.30 9.05 -12.15
N ASP A 195 20.07 8.29 -12.96
CA ASP A 195 20.84 8.80 -14.08
C ASP A 195 19.99 9.63 -15.08
N LYS A 196 18.73 9.26 -15.27
CA LYS A 196 17.81 9.97 -16.16
C LYS A 196 17.19 11.22 -15.54
N LEU A 197 16.96 11.21 -14.23
CA LEU A 197 16.18 12.24 -13.53
C LEU A 197 17.01 13.23 -12.72
N ASP A 198 18.25 12.91 -12.32
CA ASP A 198 19.10 13.78 -11.51
C ASP A 198 19.47 15.10 -12.20
N GLN A 199 19.35 15.15 -13.54
CA GLN A 199 19.57 16.38 -14.31
C GLN A 199 18.35 17.33 -14.30
N LEU A 200 17.19 16.85 -13.80
CA LEU A 200 15.98 17.67 -13.75
C LEU A 200 16.07 18.69 -12.62
N LYS A 201 16.03 19.97 -12.97
CA LYS A 201 15.94 21.06 -12.01
C LYS A 201 14.49 21.21 -11.54
N LEU A 202 14.23 20.79 -10.32
CA LEU A 202 12.92 20.95 -9.70
C LEU A 202 12.76 22.38 -9.16
N PRO A 203 11.56 22.97 -9.25
CA PRO A 203 11.23 24.22 -8.57
C PRO A 203 11.31 24.06 -7.05
N GLN A 204 11.45 25.19 -6.36
CA GLN A 204 11.45 25.20 -4.89
C GLN A 204 10.14 24.59 -4.34
N GLY A 205 10.26 23.74 -3.32
CA GLY A 205 9.14 23.03 -2.70
C GLY A 205 8.77 21.70 -3.37
N TYR A 206 9.47 21.32 -4.45
CA TYR A 206 9.33 20.00 -5.07
C TYR A 206 10.54 19.12 -4.83
N GLU A 207 10.30 17.84 -4.59
CA GLU A 207 11.32 16.84 -4.31
C GLU A 207 10.98 15.50 -5.00
N LEU A 208 12.01 14.81 -5.50
CA LEU A 208 11.89 13.44 -5.98
C LEU A 208 12.24 12.45 -4.87
N GLY A 209 11.48 11.37 -4.81
CA GLY A 209 11.78 10.21 -3.99
C GLY A 209 11.64 8.92 -4.78
N TYR A 210 12.33 7.89 -4.36
CA TYR A 210 12.29 6.58 -4.99
C TYR A 210 11.92 5.53 -3.97
N ARG A 211 11.13 4.54 -4.41
CA ARG A 211 10.81 3.36 -3.61
C ARG A 211 10.91 2.11 -4.46
N SER A 212 11.91 1.30 -4.17
CA SER A 212 12.04 -0.03 -4.78
C SER A 212 11.20 -1.05 -4.01
N TYR A 213 10.25 -1.67 -4.67
CA TYR A 213 9.59 -2.87 -4.19
C TYR A 213 9.31 -3.79 -5.38
N LEU A 214 9.87 -4.96 -5.34
CA LEU A 214 9.85 -5.87 -6.47
C LEU A 214 8.41 -6.21 -6.90
N PRO A 215 8.08 -6.13 -8.21
CA PRO A 215 8.99 -5.88 -9.35
C PRO A 215 9.07 -4.42 -9.80
N PHE A 216 8.50 -3.49 -9.06
CA PHE A 216 8.38 -2.09 -9.42
C PHE A 216 9.43 -1.20 -8.76
N ILE A 217 9.66 -0.06 -9.40
CA ILE A 217 10.24 1.12 -8.76
C ILE A 217 9.23 2.26 -8.91
N GLU A 218 8.80 2.83 -7.78
CA GLU A 218 8.00 4.04 -7.77
C GLU A 218 8.94 5.26 -7.82
N VAL A 219 8.66 6.16 -8.74
CA VAL A 219 9.20 7.51 -8.72
C VAL A 219 8.12 8.43 -8.15
N LYS A 220 8.42 9.10 -7.06
CA LYS A 220 7.52 9.96 -6.31
C LYS A 220 7.89 11.41 -6.51
N LEU A 221 6.94 12.23 -6.89
CA LEU A 221 7.08 13.68 -6.91
C LEU A 221 6.29 14.25 -5.72
N PHE A 222 7.01 14.77 -4.74
CA PHE A 222 6.45 15.49 -3.61
C PHE A 222 6.38 16.98 -3.95
N GLY A 223 5.32 17.66 -3.50
CA GLY A 223 5.18 19.09 -3.72
C GLY A 223 3.93 19.67 -3.05
N PRO A 224 3.73 21.02 -3.14
CA PRO A 224 2.57 21.68 -2.58
C PRO A 224 1.25 21.17 -3.17
N ALA A 225 0.24 20.93 -2.31
CA ALA A 225 -1.06 20.42 -2.74
C ALA A 225 -1.84 21.42 -3.58
N ASP A 226 -1.65 22.71 -3.34
CA ASP A 226 -2.33 23.84 -4.02
C ASP A 226 -1.76 24.18 -5.41
N GLN A 227 -0.69 23.50 -5.86
CA GLN A 227 -0.04 23.76 -7.16
C GLN A 227 -0.25 22.63 -8.18
N LEU A 228 -1.50 22.27 -8.44
CA LEU A 228 -1.85 21.14 -9.32
C LEU A 228 -1.26 21.27 -10.74
N GLU A 229 -1.40 22.43 -11.37
CA GLU A 229 -0.92 22.65 -12.74
C GLU A 229 0.60 22.45 -12.86
N GLN A 230 1.36 23.03 -11.93
CA GLN A 230 2.81 22.87 -11.88
C GLN A 230 3.20 21.40 -11.67
N ARG A 231 2.52 20.70 -10.77
CA ARG A 231 2.74 19.28 -10.51
C ARG A 231 2.48 18.43 -11.74
N LEU A 232 1.37 18.66 -12.46
CA LEU A 232 1.07 17.94 -13.70
C LEU A 232 2.13 18.15 -14.78
N LYS A 233 2.63 19.38 -14.97
CA LYS A 233 3.73 19.67 -15.91
C LYS A 233 5.01 18.90 -15.54
N LEU A 234 5.35 18.87 -14.26
CA LEU A 234 6.53 18.12 -13.78
C LEU A 234 6.34 16.60 -13.95
N MET A 235 5.16 16.07 -13.65
CA MET A 235 4.84 14.66 -13.87
C MET A 235 4.94 14.26 -15.35
N GLN A 236 4.46 15.10 -16.27
CA GLN A 236 4.62 14.89 -17.72
C GLN A 236 6.10 14.88 -18.13
N LEU A 237 6.90 15.81 -17.60
CA LEU A 237 8.33 15.87 -17.87
C LEU A 237 9.05 14.62 -17.37
N ILE A 238 8.80 14.20 -16.13
CA ILE A 238 9.39 12.98 -15.54
C ILE A 238 8.97 11.76 -16.36
N ASN A 239 7.68 11.63 -16.68
CA ASN A 239 7.16 10.52 -17.47
C ASN A 239 7.81 10.43 -18.85
N LYS A 240 8.08 11.54 -19.52
CA LYS A 240 8.77 11.56 -20.82
C LYS A 240 10.15 10.89 -20.76
N HIS A 241 10.88 11.01 -19.66
CA HIS A 241 12.17 10.36 -19.47
C HIS A 241 12.07 8.85 -19.17
N LEU A 242 10.90 8.39 -18.70
CA LEU A 242 10.66 7.00 -18.25
C LEU A 242 9.63 6.25 -19.10
N GLU A 243 9.05 6.89 -20.12
CA GLU A 243 7.84 6.47 -20.85
C GLU A 243 7.85 5.00 -21.30
N SER A 244 9.00 4.50 -21.78
CA SER A 244 9.13 3.10 -22.25
C SER A 244 8.89 2.06 -21.14
N ASN A 245 9.12 2.45 -19.88
CA ASN A 245 9.04 1.60 -18.71
C ASN A 245 7.97 2.04 -17.68
N THR A 246 7.29 3.17 -17.93
CA THR A 246 6.15 3.59 -17.12
C THR A 246 4.99 2.63 -17.34
N VAL A 247 4.47 2.07 -16.26
CA VAL A 247 3.31 1.15 -16.30
C VAL A 247 2.02 1.85 -15.90
N SER A 248 2.10 2.84 -15.02
CA SER A 248 0.93 3.64 -14.59
C SER A 248 1.37 4.93 -13.88
N ILE A 249 0.44 5.85 -13.69
CA ILE A 249 0.63 7.11 -12.96
C ILE A 249 -0.48 7.24 -11.92
N ASP A 250 -0.11 7.48 -10.67
CA ASP A 250 -0.98 7.64 -9.49
C ASP A 250 -1.91 6.45 -9.17
N LEU A 251 -1.98 5.44 -10.02
CA LEU A 251 -2.73 4.20 -9.80
C LEU A 251 -1.79 3.00 -9.81
N PRO A 252 -1.95 2.00 -8.94
CA PRO A 252 -1.29 0.71 -9.07
C PRO A 252 -1.55 0.08 -10.45
N MET A 253 -0.61 -0.74 -10.92
CA MET A 253 -0.69 -1.32 -12.27
C MET A 253 -1.97 -2.11 -12.52
N VAL A 254 -2.45 -2.88 -11.54
CA VAL A 254 -3.67 -3.69 -11.70
C VAL A 254 -4.91 -2.82 -11.83
N GLU A 255 -5.02 -1.77 -11.03
CA GLU A 255 -6.11 -0.79 -11.10
C GLU A 255 -6.12 -0.07 -12.45
N HIS A 256 -4.94 0.32 -12.95
CA HIS A 256 -4.80 0.93 -14.26
C HIS A 256 -5.24 -0.01 -15.40
N VAL A 257 -4.84 -1.29 -15.34
CA VAL A 257 -5.26 -2.28 -16.34
C VAL A 257 -6.75 -2.58 -16.23
N GLY A 258 -7.29 -2.67 -15.02
CA GLY A 258 -8.72 -2.81 -14.77
C GLY A 258 -9.54 -1.68 -15.39
N GLN A 259 -9.09 -0.44 -15.20
CA GLN A 259 -9.68 0.75 -15.84
C GLN A 259 -9.64 0.66 -17.38
N LEU A 260 -8.48 0.28 -17.94
CA LEU A 260 -8.34 0.14 -19.40
C LEU A 260 -9.24 -0.93 -20.01
N LEU A 261 -9.44 -2.05 -19.30
CA LEU A 261 -10.37 -3.12 -19.71
C LEU A 261 -11.82 -2.62 -19.65
N ALA A 262 -12.20 -1.98 -18.55
CA ALA A 262 -13.56 -1.43 -18.36
C ALA A 262 -13.90 -0.33 -19.37
N ASP A 263 -12.97 0.63 -19.62
CA ASP A 263 -13.17 1.71 -20.58
C ASP A 263 -13.37 1.20 -22.03
N LYS A 264 -12.87 0.02 -22.33
CA LYS A 264 -12.98 -0.62 -23.66
C LYS A 264 -14.03 -1.70 -23.73
N ASP A 265 -14.67 -2.02 -22.60
CA ASP A 265 -15.65 -3.13 -22.44
C ASP A 265 -15.09 -4.45 -22.97
N LEU A 266 -13.83 -4.77 -22.58
CA LEU A 266 -13.13 -5.98 -23.02
C LEU A 266 -13.05 -7.01 -21.90
N THR A 267 -13.43 -8.24 -22.21
CA THR A 267 -13.34 -9.39 -21.31
C THR A 267 -11.98 -10.07 -21.43
N LEU A 268 -11.46 -10.56 -20.30
CA LEU A 268 -10.15 -11.21 -20.19
C LEU A 268 -10.28 -12.60 -19.56
N SER A 269 -9.60 -13.60 -20.12
CA SER A 269 -9.35 -14.88 -19.45
C SER A 269 -7.86 -15.11 -19.21
N VAL A 270 -7.53 -15.89 -18.19
CA VAL A 270 -6.16 -16.12 -17.74
C VAL A 270 -5.87 -17.62 -17.66
N SER A 271 -4.71 -18.06 -18.17
CA SER A 271 -4.17 -19.39 -17.90
C SER A 271 -2.75 -19.30 -17.34
N GLU A 272 -2.54 -19.92 -16.19
CA GLU A 272 -1.31 -19.80 -15.43
C GLU A 272 -0.59 -21.14 -15.21
N LYS A 273 0.69 -21.18 -15.53
CA LYS A 273 1.62 -22.23 -15.09
C LYS A 273 2.65 -21.68 -14.12
N SER A 274 3.48 -20.74 -14.58
CA SER A 274 4.60 -20.22 -13.80
C SER A 274 4.22 -19.17 -12.75
N SER A 275 3.12 -18.46 -12.92
CA SER A 275 2.60 -17.49 -11.96
C SER A 275 1.71 -18.10 -10.87
N ALA A 276 1.38 -19.40 -10.99
CA ALA A 276 0.79 -20.23 -9.92
C ALA A 276 -0.50 -19.67 -9.28
N GLY A 277 -1.33 -18.96 -10.04
CA GLY A 277 -2.57 -18.33 -9.56
C GLY A 277 -2.41 -16.88 -9.10
N TYR A 278 -1.19 -16.36 -9.00
CA TYR A 278 -0.96 -15.00 -8.54
C TYR A 278 -1.52 -13.95 -9.51
N LEU A 279 -1.42 -14.15 -10.82
CA LEU A 279 -1.95 -13.19 -11.80
C LEU A 279 -3.48 -13.09 -11.71
N THR A 280 -4.17 -14.23 -11.62
CA THR A 280 -5.63 -14.26 -11.41
C THR A 280 -6.02 -13.63 -10.08
N TYR A 281 -5.33 -13.97 -8.98
CA TYR A 281 -5.54 -13.35 -7.68
C TYR A 281 -5.36 -11.82 -7.74
N TRP A 282 -4.29 -11.35 -8.39
CA TRP A 282 -3.98 -9.93 -8.50
C TRP A 282 -5.05 -9.17 -9.31
N LEU A 283 -5.52 -9.73 -10.42
CA LEU A 283 -6.63 -9.16 -11.20
C LEU A 283 -7.94 -9.10 -10.41
N ASN A 284 -8.26 -10.13 -9.62
CA ASN A 284 -9.44 -10.14 -8.75
C ASN A 284 -9.33 -9.18 -7.54
N SER A 285 -8.17 -8.59 -7.27
CA SER A 285 -8.02 -7.60 -6.19
C SER A 285 -8.49 -6.19 -6.57
N ASP A 286 -8.82 -5.95 -7.83
CA ASP A 286 -9.38 -4.69 -8.34
C ASP A 286 -10.79 -4.90 -8.91
N GLU A 287 -11.74 -4.07 -8.50
CA GLU A 287 -13.16 -4.23 -8.88
C GLU A 287 -13.41 -4.10 -10.40
N ASN A 288 -12.67 -3.26 -11.11
CA ASN A 288 -12.83 -3.08 -12.54
C ASN A 288 -12.25 -4.27 -13.30
N ALA A 289 -11.07 -4.75 -12.90
CA ALA A 289 -10.46 -5.95 -13.47
C ALA A 289 -11.31 -7.19 -13.18
N GLU A 290 -11.81 -7.36 -11.96
CA GLU A 290 -12.68 -8.47 -11.56
C GLU A 290 -13.95 -8.55 -12.44
N LYS A 291 -14.62 -7.44 -12.68
CA LYS A 291 -15.84 -7.37 -13.52
C LYS A 291 -15.60 -7.76 -14.97
N GLN A 292 -14.39 -7.56 -15.50
CA GLN A 292 -14.00 -7.93 -16.86
C GLN A 292 -13.33 -9.30 -16.95
N LEU A 293 -13.06 -9.96 -15.79
CA LEU A 293 -12.41 -11.26 -15.76
C LEU A 293 -13.43 -12.37 -16.02
N GLY A 294 -13.21 -13.14 -17.09
CA GLY A 294 -14.04 -14.31 -17.42
C GLY A 294 -13.63 -15.53 -16.60
N HIS A 295 -12.54 -16.21 -16.99
CA HIS A 295 -12.05 -17.42 -16.33
C HIS A 295 -10.58 -17.31 -16.01
N GLY A 296 -10.19 -17.80 -14.81
CA GLY A 296 -8.81 -17.97 -14.41
C GLY A 296 -8.48 -19.46 -14.19
N TRP A 297 -7.57 -20.02 -14.97
CA TRP A 297 -7.13 -21.41 -14.84
C TRP A 297 -5.72 -21.51 -14.34
N VAL A 298 -5.53 -22.18 -13.22
CA VAL A 298 -4.21 -22.51 -12.67
C VAL A 298 -3.88 -23.95 -13.08
N LEU A 299 -2.94 -24.10 -13.99
CA LEU A 299 -2.49 -25.38 -14.49
C LEU A 299 -1.40 -25.93 -13.58
N ALA A 300 -1.79 -26.34 -12.36
CA ALA A 300 -0.91 -26.98 -11.40
C ALA A 300 -0.79 -28.47 -11.70
N GLY A 301 0.39 -29.00 -11.54
CA GLY A 301 0.66 -30.44 -11.67
C GLY A 301 2.12 -30.71 -12.00
N ARG A 302 2.64 -31.83 -11.47
CA ARG A 302 3.89 -32.38 -11.97
C ARG A 302 3.72 -32.69 -13.44
N ASN A 303 4.68 -32.26 -14.22
CA ASN A 303 4.82 -32.64 -15.61
C ASN A 303 4.43 -34.11 -15.77
N GLN A 304 3.33 -34.37 -16.41
CA GLN A 304 3.43 -35.45 -17.36
C GLN A 304 4.53 -34.98 -18.30
N THR A 305 5.64 -35.66 -18.30
CA THR A 305 6.69 -35.56 -19.28
C THR A 305 6.07 -35.89 -20.64
N VAL A 306 5.34 -34.94 -21.18
CA VAL A 306 5.24 -34.81 -22.59
C VAL A 306 6.64 -34.30 -22.95
N ASN A 307 7.48 -35.17 -23.48
CA ASN A 307 8.72 -34.77 -24.15
C ASN A 307 8.31 -33.73 -25.19
N HIS A 308 8.26 -32.47 -24.81
CA HIS A 308 8.12 -31.37 -25.72
C HIS A 308 9.53 -31.12 -26.28
N GLU A 309 9.87 -31.86 -27.34
CA GLU A 309 10.85 -31.40 -28.32
C GLU A 309 10.38 -30.09 -28.99
N GLY A 310 9.46 -29.37 -28.38
CA GLY A 310 8.80 -28.19 -28.92
C GLY A 310 9.23 -26.89 -28.24
N ASP A 311 9.14 -25.81 -29.00
CA ASP A 311 9.40 -24.43 -28.53
C ASP A 311 8.41 -24.04 -27.39
N PRO A 312 8.89 -23.72 -26.16
CA PRO A 312 8.02 -23.33 -25.05
C PRO A 312 7.14 -22.10 -25.34
N LEU A 313 7.61 -21.19 -26.21
CA LEU A 313 6.84 -20.04 -26.63
C LEU A 313 5.65 -20.47 -27.51
N ALA A 314 5.85 -21.39 -28.45
CA ALA A 314 4.80 -21.93 -29.30
C ALA A 314 3.69 -22.62 -28.45
N ALA A 315 4.08 -23.40 -27.44
CA ALA A 315 3.15 -24.01 -26.51
C ALA A 315 2.34 -22.95 -25.71
N THR A 316 2.98 -21.83 -25.36
CA THR A 316 2.31 -20.72 -24.65
C THR A 316 1.31 -19.99 -25.56
N PHE A 317 1.61 -19.81 -26.85
CA PHE A 317 0.68 -19.29 -27.85
C PHE A 317 -0.53 -20.22 -28.05
N ALA A 318 -0.30 -21.51 -28.26
CA ALA A 318 -1.40 -22.47 -28.42
C ALA A 318 -2.34 -22.46 -27.19
N LEU A 319 -1.77 -22.34 -26.00
CA LEU A 319 -2.58 -22.22 -24.78
C LEU A 319 -3.36 -20.88 -24.72
N ALA A 320 -2.78 -19.77 -25.21
CA ALA A 320 -3.45 -18.46 -25.21
C ALA A 320 -4.65 -18.46 -26.17
N GLY A 321 -4.48 -18.95 -27.39
CA GLY A 321 -5.57 -19.11 -28.36
C GLY A 321 -6.68 -20.03 -27.84
N ALA A 322 -6.32 -21.21 -27.33
CA ALA A 322 -7.28 -22.16 -26.75
C ALA A 322 -8.02 -21.58 -25.51
N THR A 323 -7.32 -20.79 -24.67
CA THR A 323 -7.96 -20.14 -23.51
C THR A 323 -8.99 -19.12 -23.97
N ARG A 324 -8.65 -18.25 -24.92
CA ARG A 324 -9.54 -17.24 -25.45
C ARG A 324 -10.79 -17.87 -26.09
N GLU A 325 -10.61 -18.87 -26.94
CA GLU A 325 -11.69 -19.55 -27.63
C GLU A 325 -12.63 -20.28 -26.65
N LYS A 326 -12.05 -21.09 -25.75
CA LYS A 326 -12.84 -21.91 -24.81
C LYS A 326 -13.61 -21.06 -23.79
N CYS A 327 -13.07 -19.91 -23.38
CA CYS A 327 -13.73 -19.00 -22.44
C CYS A 327 -14.64 -17.99 -23.14
N ALA A 328 -14.62 -17.92 -24.47
CA ALA A 328 -15.35 -16.96 -25.28
C ALA A 328 -15.13 -15.49 -24.81
N THR A 329 -13.87 -15.15 -24.50
CA THR A 329 -13.47 -13.80 -24.08
C THR A 329 -12.78 -13.06 -25.21
N ASP A 330 -12.75 -11.71 -25.13
CA ASP A 330 -12.08 -10.89 -26.13
C ASP A 330 -10.57 -11.09 -26.11
N LEU A 331 -10.01 -11.26 -24.91
CA LEU A 331 -8.58 -11.38 -24.65
C LEU A 331 -8.27 -12.61 -23.79
N ALA A 332 -7.11 -13.20 -24.01
CA ALA A 332 -6.56 -14.21 -23.09
C ALA A 332 -5.07 -13.97 -22.86
N ILE A 333 -4.66 -13.93 -21.59
CA ILE A 333 -3.26 -13.80 -21.18
C ILE A 333 -2.76 -15.09 -20.55
N VAL A 334 -1.57 -15.52 -20.90
CA VAL A 334 -1.01 -16.80 -20.44
C VAL A 334 0.42 -16.63 -19.94
N THR A 335 0.69 -17.29 -18.81
CA THR A 335 2.08 -17.52 -18.33
C THR A 335 2.44 -18.98 -18.54
N GLY A 336 3.43 -19.23 -19.41
CA GLY A 336 3.93 -20.57 -19.73
C GLY A 336 4.75 -21.18 -18.60
N GLN A 337 5.36 -22.34 -18.84
CA GLN A 337 6.23 -23.03 -17.89
C GLN A 337 7.59 -22.31 -17.74
N VAL A 338 8.21 -22.43 -16.57
CA VAL A 338 9.62 -22.03 -16.38
C VAL A 338 10.53 -23.24 -16.63
N GLU A 339 11.45 -23.08 -17.57
CA GLU A 339 12.48 -24.10 -17.87
C GLU A 339 13.86 -23.45 -17.97
N GLY A 340 14.82 -23.94 -17.20
CA GLY A 340 16.18 -23.38 -17.20
C GLY A 340 16.25 -21.88 -16.84
N GLY A 341 15.29 -21.36 -16.07
CA GLY A 341 15.20 -19.93 -15.74
C GLY A 341 14.56 -19.08 -16.83
N ILE A 342 14.08 -19.70 -17.92
CA ILE A 342 13.34 -19.03 -18.99
C ILE A 342 11.86 -19.28 -18.80
N PHE A 343 11.04 -18.24 -18.97
CA PHE A 343 9.58 -18.32 -18.97
C PHE A 343 9.03 -17.63 -20.22
N SER A 344 7.83 -18.00 -20.61
CA SER A 344 7.12 -17.39 -21.73
C SER A 344 5.81 -16.77 -21.28
N VAL A 345 5.43 -15.67 -21.91
CA VAL A 345 4.12 -15.02 -21.77
C VAL A 345 3.52 -14.85 -23.15
N ALA A 346 2.20 -15.02 -23.27
CA ALA A 346 1.48 -14.80 -24.52
C ALA A 346 0.12 -14.14 -24.27
N LEU A 347 -0.27 -13.28 -25.21
CA LEU A 347 -1.56 -12.59 -25.27
C LEU A 347 -2.24 -12.95 -26.57
N SER A 348 -3.43 -13.55 -26.50
CA SER A 348 -4.31 -13.79 -27.65
C SER A 348 -5.42 -12.74 -27.69
N THR A 349 -5.64 -12.15 -28.87
CA THR A 349 -6.60 -11.06 -29.12
C THR A 349 -7.33 -11.28 -30.44
N PRO A 350 -8.42 -10.52 -30.72
CA PRO A 350 -9.09 -10.57 -32.02
C PRO A 350 -8.20 -10.19 -33.22
N SER A 351 -7.12 -9.40 -33.00
CA SER A 351 -6.24 -8.93 -34.07
C SER A 351 -4.98 -9.75 -34.27
N GLY A 352 -4.74 -10.78 -33.45
CA GLY A 352 -3.58 -11.65 -33.50
C GLY A 352 -3.04 -12.01 -32.12
N GLU A 353 -1.89 -12.64 -32.10
CA GLU A 353 -1.25 -13.10 -30.87
C GLU A 353 0.15 -12.51 -30.72
N TRP A 354 0.48 -12.09 -29.50
CA TRP A 354 1.81 -11.58 -29.12
C TRP A 354 2.37 -12.42 -27.99
N GLY A 355 3.64 -12.70 -28.05
CA GLY A 355 4.30 -13.43 -26.97
C GLY A 355 5.80 -13.26 -26.97
N ALA A 356 6.38 -13.44 -25.80
CA ALA A 356 7.82 -13.39 -25.62
C ALA A 356 8.30 -14.38 -24.56
N SER A 357 9.55 -14.81 -24.73
CA SER A 357 10.29 -15.60 -23.76
C SER A 357 11.36 -14.72 -23.12
N TYR A 358 11.44 -14.77 -21.81
CA TYR A 358 12.40 -14.02 -21.01
C TYR A 358 13.17 -14.94 -20.10
N LYS A 359 14.47 -14.64 -19.94
CA LYS A 359 15.33 -15.27 -18.94
C LYS A 359 15.49 -14.34 -17.74
N LEU A 360 15.32 -14.88 -16.56
CA LEU A 360 15.55 -14.16 -15.32
C LEU A 360 17.04 -13.87 -15.15
N ALA A 361 17.42 -12.59 -15.04
CA ALA A 361 18.81 -12.17 -14.92
C ALA A 361 19.49 -12.63 -13.61
N LYS A 362 18.68 -12.93 -12.59
CA LYS A 362 19.15 -13.47 -11.30
C LYS A 362 18.19 -14.54 -10.77
N LYS A 363 18.67 -15.35 -9.84
CA LYS A 363 17.82 -16.32 -9.15
C LYS A 363 16.95 -15.59 -8.14
N TYR A 364 15.64 -15.64 -8.34
CA TYR A 364 14.63 -15.11 -7.41
C TYR A 364 14.14 -16.20 -6.46
N GLN A 365 13.67 -15.81 -5.28
CA GLN A 365 12.81 -16.67 -4.47
C GLN A 365 11.47 -16.91 -5.20
N ARG A 366 10.77 -17.96 -4.82
CA ARG A 366 9.54 -18.37 -5.54
C ARG A 366 8.50 -17.26 -5.66
N ASP A 367 8.22 -16.58 -4.56
CA ASP A 367 7.22 -15.51 -4.49
C ASP A 367 7.60 -14.30 -5.37
N ASP A 368 8.88 -13.94 -5.37
CA ASP A 368 9.40 -12.86 -6.19
C ASP A 368 9.35 -13.21 -7.69
N GLN A 369 9.70 -14.46 -8.01
CA GLN A 369 9.63 -14.96 -9.38
C GLN A 369 8.19 -14.89 -9.93
N VAL A 370 7.22 -15.32 -9.15
CA VAL A 370 5.80 -15.28 -9.51
C VAL A 370 5.34 -13.86 -9.80
N LYS A 371 5.72 -12.89 -8.95
CA LYS A 371 5.41 -11.46 -9.13
C LYS A 371 6.02 -10.90 -10.41
N VAL A 372 7.30 -11.20 -10.68
CA VAL A 372 7.99 -10.73 -11.90
C VAL A 372 7.34 -11.28 -13.17
N ILE A 373 7.02 -12.59 -13.20
CA ILE A 373 6.36 -13.22 -14.34
C ILE A 373 4.96 -12.65 -14.57
N SER A 374 4.17 -12.52 -13.52
CA SER A 374 2.81 -11.95 -13.61
C SER A 374 2.84 -10.50 -14.09
N THR A 375 3.82 -9.72 -13.65
CA THR A 375 3.97 -8.33 -14.09
C THR A 375 4.39 -8.26 -15.56
N ALA A 376 5.27 -9.13 -16.04
CA ALA A 376 5.64 -9.18 -17.45
C ALA A 376 4.43 -9.53 -18.33
N ALA A 377 3.59 -10.47 -17.89
CA ALA A 377 2.34 -10.81 -18.58
C ALA A 377 1.36 -9.63 -18.57
N LEU A 378 1.15 -9.01 -17.41
CA LEU A 378 0.24 -7.86 -17.29
C LEU A 378 0.73 -6.64 -18.08
N ASP A 379 2.06 -6.42 -18.19
CA ASP A 379 2.63 -5.34 -19.01
C ASP A 379 2.40 -5.59 -20.51
N LEU A 380 2.46 -6.84 -20.96
CA LEU A 380 2.12 -7.19 -22.35
C LEU A 380 0.65 -6.84 -22.67
N LEU A 381 -0.29 -7.19 -21.77
CA LEU A 381 -1.70 -6.82 -21.88
C LEU A 381 -1.90 -5.29 -21.88
N ARG A 382 -1.31 -4.59 -20.91
CA ARG A 382 -1.39 -3.13 -20.81
C ARG A 382 -0.90 -2.44 -22.09
N ARG A 383 0.24 -2.88 -22.64
CA ARG A 383 0.80 -2.32 -23.87
C ARG A 383 -0.15 -2.48 -25.05
N TYR A 384 -0.81 -3.63 -25.17
CA TYR A 384 -1.85 -3.85 -26.16
C TYR A 384 -3.01 -2.87 -25.99
N LEU A 385 -3.53 -2.75 -24.76
CA LEU A 385 -4.65 -1.86 -24.45
C LEU A 385 -4.32 -0.37 -24.70
N GLU A 386 -3.09 0.04 -24.43
CA GLU A 386 -2.60 1.41 -24.67
C GLU A 386 -2.05 1.66 -26.08
N ARG A 387 -2.04 0.64 -26.95
CA ARG A 387 -1.45 0.69 -28.30
C ARG A 387 0.02 1.11 -28.30
N LYS A 388 0.80 0.65 -27.32
CA LYS A 388 2.24 0.87 -27.21
C LYS A 388 3.04 -0.24 -27.91
N PRO A 389 4.33 -0.03 -28.20
CA PRO A 389 5.20 -1.10 -28.66
C PRO A 389 5.14 -2.30 -27.71
N MET A 390 4.82 -3.49 -28.22
CA MET A 390 4.44 -4.65 -27.42
C MET A 390 5.59 -5.19 -26.57
N PHE A 391 6.83 -5.13 -27.06
CA PHE A 391 7.98 -5.75 -26.43
C PHE A 391 8.95 -4.70 -25.90
N ALA A 392 8.89 -4.44 -24.60
CA ALA A 392 9.80 -3.52 -23.93
C ALA A 392 11.15 -4.18 -23.62
N HIS A 393 12.11 -3.34 -23.29
CA HIS A 393 13.36 -3.75 -22.67
C HIS A 393 13.21 -3.66 -21.13
N TYR A 394 13.55 -4.75 -20.45
CA TYR A 394 13.55 -4.83 -18.99
C TYR A 394 14.97 -5.13 -18.51
N ALA A 395 15.56 -4.27 -17.67
CA ALA A 395 16.96 -4.39 -17.24
C ALA A 395 17.28 -5.70 -16.47
N PHE A 396 16.26 -6.32 -15.85
CA PHE A 396 16.42 -7.56 -15.08
C PHE A 396 15.82 -8.80 -15.76
N LEU A 397 15.35 -8.67 -17.02
CA LEU A 397 14.88 -9.76 -17.86
C LEU A 397 15.61 -9.72 -19.19
N GLU A 398 16.34 -10.78 -19.51
CA GLU A 398 16.94 -10.96 -20.83
C GLU A 398 15.87 -11.49 -21.80
N LYS A 399 15.55 -10.72 -22.82
CA LYS A 399 14.61 -11.15 -23.85
C LYS A 399 15.27 -12.19 -24.76
N VAL A 400 14.79 -13.43 -24.70
CA VAL A 400 15.32 -14.57 -25.48
C VAL A 400 14.68 -14.64 -26.85
N LYS A 401 13.36 -14.44 -26.90
CA LYS A 401 12.57 -14.52 -28.15
C LYS A 401 11.33 -13.65 -28.03
N GLU A 402 10.92 -13.04 -29.12
CA GLU A 402 9.63 -12.37 -29.27
C GLU A 402 8.97 -12.78 -30.57
N MET A 403 7.64 -12.82 -30.60
CA MET A 403 6.89 -13.19 -31.79
C MET A 403 5.52 -12.51 -31.80
N HIS A 404 5.08 -12.17 -32.99
CA HIS A 404 3.71 -11.74 -33.30
C HIS A 404 3.15 -12.63 -34.41
N ILE A 405 1.97 -13.16 -34.21
CA ILE A 405 1.22 -13.95 -35.19
C ILE A 405 -0.04 -13.15 -35.54
N PRO A 406 -0.13 -12.57 -36.72
CA PRO A 406 -1.32 -11.83 -37.14
C PRO A 406 -2.51 -12.79 -37.38
N ASN A 407 -3.72 -12.31 -37.17
CA ASN A 407 -4.94 -13.13 -37.31
C ASN A 407 -5.10 -13.77 -38.71
N SER A 408 -4.52 -13.15 -39.75
CA SER A 408 -4.51 -13.73 -41.12
C SER A 408 -3.63 -14.98 -41.26
N ALA A 409 -2.85 -15.32 -40.23
CA ALA A 409 -1.95 -16.50 -40.21
C ALA A 409 -2.40 -17.57 -39.20
N LEU A 410 -3.48 -17.29 -38.44
CA LEU A 410 -4.18 -18.21 -37.55
C LEU A 410 -5.35 -18.87 -38.29
#